data_3d9fcf8861d9a9ff97cc8d7c3ae6dc3e
#
_entry.id   3d9fcf8861d9a9ff97cc8d7c3ae6dc3e
#
_cell.length_a   1.000
_cell.length_b   1.000
_cell.length_c   1.000
_cell.angle_alpha   90.00
_cell.angle_beta   90.00
_cell.angle_gamma   90.00
#
_symmetry.space_group_name_H-M   'P 1'
#
loop_
_entity.id
_entity.type
_entity.pdbx_description
1 polymer ?
#
loop_
_entity_poly.entity_id
_entity_poly.type
_entity_poly.pdbx_seq_one_letter_code
_entity_poly.pdbx_strand_id
1 'polypeptide(L)' 'MKKNIFFYDCEDIKLILDVKQNKAYQIIRKLNKELEEKGYLTQQGRVNAKYFQERYNIGK' A
#
# COMPACT_ATOMS: atom_id res chain seq x y z
N MET A 1 0.95 17.41 -10.95
CA MET A 1 0.41 16.08 -11.22
C MET A 1 -0.34 15.54 -10.03
N LYS A 2 -1.47 14.92 -10.29
CA LYS A 2 -2.30 14.41 -9.22
C LYS A 2 -1.86 13.05 -8.75
N LYS A 3 -1.86 12.84 -7.46
CA LYS A 3 -1.67 11.52 -6.89
C LYS A 3 -2.91 10.68 -7.09
N ASN A 4 -2.70 9.38 -7.28
CA ASN A 4 -3.79 8.43 -7.32
C ASN A 4 -4.32 8.23 -5.90
N ILE A 5 -5.59 8.59 -5.68
CA ILE A 5 -6.15 8.52 -4.33
C ILE A 5 -6.60 7.12 -3.95
N PHE A 6 -6.60 6.19 -4.90
CA PHE A 6 -7.06 4.82 -4.65
C PHE A 6 -5.93 3.86 -4.35
N PHE A 7 -4.72 4.16 -4.80
CA PHE A 7 -3.58 3.27 -4.64
C PHE A 7 -2.37 4.06 -4.18
N TYR A 8 -1.60 3.43 -3.31
CA TYR A 8 -0.30 3.95 -2.89
C TYR A 8 0.80 3.16 -3.56
N ASP A 9 1.82 3.86 -4.05
CA ASP A 9 3.00 3.20 -4.57
C ASP A 9 4.12 3.25 -3.53
N CYS A 10 5.30 2.80 -3.95
CA CYS A 10 6.44 2.74 -3.04
C CYS A 10 6.77 4.10 -2.43
N GLU A 11 6.72 5.15 -3.24
CA GLU A 11 7.05 6.48 -2.74
C GLU A 11 6.07 6.95 -1.68
N ASP A 12 4.79 6.64 -1.88
CA ASP A 12 3.79 7.02 -0.89
C ASP A 12 4.04 6.32 0.44
N ILE A 13 4.33 5.02 0.40
CA ILE A 13 4.57 4.25 1.61
C ILE A 13 5.82 4.75 2.34
N LYS A 14 6.87 5.08 1.58
CA LYS A 14 8.08 5.61 2.17
C LYS A 14 7.80 6.88 2.96
N LEU A 15 6.97 7.74 2.41
CA LEU A 15 6.66 9.01 3.08
C LEU A 15 5.73 8.82 4.28
N ILE A 16 4.71 8.00 4.10
CA ILE A 16 3.71 7.82 5.16
C ILE A 16 4.31 7.14 6.38
N LEU A 17 5.10 6.10 6.16
CA LEU A 17 5.65 5.32 7.27
C LEU A 17 7.09 5.70 7.60
N ASP A 18 7.69 6.59 6.82
CA ASP A 18 9.09 6.99 7.03
C ASP A 18 10.00 5.77 7.00
N VAL A 19 9.86 4.96 5.96
CA VAL A 19 10.68 3.77 5.79
C VAL A 19 11.43 3.86 4.47
N LYS A 20 12.42 2.98 4.32
CA LYS A 20 13.21 2.93 3.10
C LYS A 20 12.51 2.11 2.04
N GLN A 21 13.05 2.20 0.81
CA GLN A 21 12.42 1.61 -0.35
C GLN A 21 12.18 0.11 -0.21
N ASN A 22 13.19 -0.62 0.27
CA ASN A 22 13.04 -2.08 0.41
C ASN A 22 11.89 -2.42 1.35
N LYS A 23 11.81 -1.69 2.45
CA LYS A 23 10.75 -1.93 3.42
C LYS A 23 9.38 -1.61 2.81
N ALA A 24 9.31 -0.51 2.07
CA ALA A 24 8.06 -0.12 1.43
C ALA A 24 7.57 -1.20 0.47
N TYR A 25 8.47 -1.74 -0.33
CA TYR A 25 8.10 -2.82 -1.25
C TYR A 25 7.63 -4.07 -0.52
N GLN A 26 8.28 -4.41 0.58
CA GLN A 26 7.85 -5.57 1.37
C GLN A 26 6.44 -5.37 1.90
N ILE A 27 6.15 -4.17 2.36
CA ILE A 27 4.82 -3.85 2.88
C ILE A 27 3.77 -3.99 1.79
N ILE A 28 4.05 -3.44 0.61
CA ILE A 28 3.12 -3.52 -0.50
C ILE A 28 2.84 -4.97 -0.86
N ARG A 29 3.88 -5.79 -0.96
CA ARG A 29 3.70 -7.20 -1.31
C ARG A 29 2.91 -7.95 -0.26
N LYS A 30 3.19 -7.68 1.00
CA LYS A 30 2.47 -8.36 2.09
C LYS A 30 0.99 -8.03 2.05
N LEU A 31 0.66 -6.75 1.91
CA LEU A 31 -0.74 -6.35 1.91
C LEU A 31 -1.46 -6.85 0.67
N ASN A 32 -0.79 -6.85 -0.47
CA ASN A 32 -1.40 -7.38 -1.68
C ASN A 32 -1.67 -8.88 -1.55
N LYS A 33 -0.76 -9.61 -0.92
CA LYS A 33 -1.00 -11.03 -0.70
C LYS A 33 -2.23 -11.25 0.15
N GLU A 34 -2.40 -10.43 1.20
CA GLU A 34 -3.60 -10.52 2.03
C GLU A 34 -4.86 -10.28 1.22
N LEU A 35 -4.82 -9.26 0.35
CA LEU A 35 -5.97 -8.93 -0.48
C LEU A 35 -6.29 -10.05 -1.45
N GLU A 36 -5.27 -10.65 -2.05
CA GLU A 36 -5.48 -11.76 -2.98
C GLU A 36 -6.11 -12.95 -2.29
N GLU A 37 -5.72 -13.21 -1.05
CA GLU A 37 -6.31 -14.30 -0.29
C GLU A 37 -7.77 -14.05 0.02
N LYS A 38 -8.17 -12.77 0.02
CA LYS A 38 -9.58 -12.40 0.21
C LYS A 38 -10.34 -12.35 -1.10
N GLY A 39 -9.70 -12.64 -2.20
CA GLY A 39 -10.36 -12.67 -3.50
C GLY A 39 -10.30 -11.38 -4.28
N TYR A 40 -9.51 -10.43 -3.85
CA TYR A 40 -9.40 -9.16 -4.56
C TYR A 40 -8.27 -9.20 -5.57
N LEU A 41 -8.41 -8.41 -6.63
CA LEU A 41 -7.36 -8.23 -7.60
C LEU A 41 -6.40 -7.15 -7.12
N THR A 42 -5.11 -7.37 -7.37
CA THR A 42 -4.08 -6.42 -6.92
C THR A 42 -3.21 -6.00 -8.09
N GLN A 43 -2.40 -4.97 -7.88
CA GLN A 43 -1.44 -4.49 -8.87
C GLN A 43 -0.04 -4.57 -8.29
N GLN A 44 0.89 -5.01 -9.11
CA GLN A 44 2.27 -5.08 -8.70
C GLN A 44 2.80 -3.67 -8.42
N GLY A 45 3.46 -3.53 -7.27
CA GLY A 45 4.07 -2.25 -6.93
C GLY A 45 3.12 -1.21 -6.36
N ARG A 46 1.85 -1.56 -6.20
CA ARG A 46 0.86 -0.66 -5.62
C ARG A 46 -0.05 -1.41 -4.67
N VAL A 47 -0.60 -0.69 -3.71
CA VAL A 47 -1.52 -1.28 -2.76
C VAL A 47 -2.73 -0.37 -2.61
N ASN A 48 -3.88 -0.98 -2.37
CA ASN A 48 -5.11 -0.22 -2.15
C ASN A 48 -4.93 0.72 -0.95
N ALA A 49 -5.17 2.01 -1.18
CA ALA A 49 -4.91 3.02 -0.15
C ALA A 49 -5.81 2.81 1.06
N LYS A 50 -7.08 2.49 0.83
CA LYS A 50 -8.01 2.30 1.93
C LYS A 50 -7.61 1.10 2.78
N TYR A 51 -7.23 0.00 2.13
CA TYR A 51 -6.81 -1.19 2.86
C TYR A 51 -5.55 -0.91 3.68
N PHE A 52 -4.58 -0.20 3.07
CA PHE A 52 -3.37 0.18 3.77
C PHE A 52 -3.70 0.99 5.02
N GLN A 53 -4.58 1.97 4.87
CA GLN A 53 -4.97 2.83 5.99
C GLN A 53 -5.63 2.02 7.10
N GLU A 54 -6.47 1.07 6.74
CA GLU A 54 -7.15 0.24 7.72
C GLU A 54 -6.18 -0.66 8.46
N ARG A 55 -5.26 -1.27 7.70
CA ARG A 55 -4.31 -2.20 8.33
C ARG A 55 -3.34 -1.49 9.26
N TYR A 56 -3.02 -0.23 8.97
CA TYR A 56 -2.13 0.54 9.82
C TYR A 56 -2.88 1.49 10.74
N ASN A 57 -4.19 1.48 10.67
CA ASN A 57 -5.06 2.30 11.52
C ASN A 57 -4.70 3.78 11.43
N ILE A 58 -4.60 4.27 10.20
CA ILE A 58 -4.27 5.67 9.92
C ILE A 58 -5.22 6.20 8.86
N GLY A 59 -5.08 7.47 8.56
CA GLY A 59 -5.83 8.06 7.46
C GLY A 59 -7.27 8.39 7.81
N LYS A 60 -7.51 8.70 9.03
CA LYS A 60 -8.85 9.09 9.46
C LYS A 60 -9.30 10.38 8.84
#